data_428e23e2a1d9e90f0c7e19e53fa04d9a
#
_entry.id   428e23e2a1d9e90f0c7e19e53fa04d9a
#
_cell.length_a   1.000
_cell.length_b   1.000
_cell.length_c   1.000
_cell.angle_alpha   90.00
_cell.angle_beta   90.00
_cell.angle_gamma   90.00
#
_symmetry.space_group_name_H-M   'P 1'
#
loop_
_entity.id
_entity.type
_entity.pdbx_description
1 polymer ?
#
loop_
_entity_poly.entity_id
_entity_poly.type
_entity_poly.pdbx_seq_one_letter_code
_entity_poly.pdbx_strand_id
1 'polypeptide(L)'
;MSTIPTDTRRISRRSMVKAGIGAIAAPAVLRAIPANAQSRVIKIGLVSPRTGPLAAFGEADPFVLGEIEKVLAKGIVSGGKTYQVQIIAKDSQSNASRASEVASELILRDKVDLITAASTPDTTNPVADQAEVNEVPCITTN
;
A
#
# COMPACT_ATOMS: atom_id res chain seq x y z
N MET A 1 -61.69 -52.16 -12.79
CA MET A 1 -62.08 -51.70 -11.47
C MET A 1 -61.01 -52.14 -10.50
N SER A 2 -59.99 -51.30 -10.26
CA SER A 2 -58.88 -51.61 -9.41
C SER A 2 -58.68 -50.45 -8.45
N THR A 3 -58.89 -50.70 -7.18
CA THR A 3 -58.85 -49.77 -6.06
C THR A 3 -57.40 -49.62 -5.57
N ILE A 4 -56.94 -48.38 -5.55
CA ILE A 4 -55.65 -48.01 -4.98
C ILE A 4 -55.88 -47.73 -3.49
N PRO A 5 -55.14 -48.36 -2.56
CA PRO A 5 -55.13 -47.97 -1.15
C PRO A 5 -54.16 -46.81 -0.88
N THR A 6 -54.71 -45.71 -0.38
CA THR A 6 -53.92 -44.53 0.08
C THR A 6 -53.51 -44.78 1.55
N ASP A 7 -52.31 -45.20 1.77
CA ASP A 7 -51.72 -45.29 3.12
C ASP A 7 -51.08 -43.94 3.51
N THR A 8 -51.86 -43.12 4.22
CA THR A 8 -51.37 -41.88 4.84
C THR A 8 -50.81 -42.18 6.22
N ARG A 9 -49.53 -42.52 6.29
CA ARG A 9 -48.81 -42.59 7.59
C ARG A 9 -48.65 -41.19 8.14
N ARG A 10 -49.48 -40.82 9.11
CA ARG A 10 -49.28 -39.64 9.94
C ARG A 10 -47.97 -39.76 10.74
N ILE A 11 -46.97 -38.98 10.36
CA ILE A 11 -45.74 -38.87 11.13
C ILE A 11 -46.06 -38.05 12.38
N SER A 12 -46.00 -38.74 13.53
CA SER A 12 -46.27 -38.14 14.84
C SER A 12 -45.16 -37.15 15.20
N ARG A 13 -45.52 -35.97 15.66
CA ARG A 13 -44.60 -34.92 16.12
C ARG A 13 -43.68 -35.33 17.28
N ARG A 14 -43.95 -36.48 17.91
CA ARG A 14 -43.12 -37.03 19.00
C ARG A 14 -41.91 -37.82 18.54
N SER A 15 -41.84 -38.25 17.28
CA SER A 15 -40.69 -39.00 16.74
C SER A 15 -39.56 -38.09 16.24
N MET A 16 -39.79 -36.79 16.08
CA MET A 16 -38.76 -35.82 15.64
C MET A 16 -37.83 -35.35 16.78
N VAL A 17 -38.18 -35.61 18.04
CA VAL A 17 -37.37 -35.06 19.17
C VAL A 17 -36.25 -36.02 19.62
N LYS A 18 -36.19 -37.25 19.10
CA LYS A 18 -35.19 -38.22 19.53
C LYS A 18 -33.97 -38.41 18.61
N ALA A 19 -33.90 -37.67 17.50
CA ALA A 19 -32.80 -37.75 16.54
C ALA A 19 -31.79 -36.55 16.60
N GLY A 20 -31.84 -35.74 17.65
CA GLY A 20 -31.13 -34.47 17.73
C GLY A 20 -30.03 -34.36 18.79
N ILE A 21 -29.45 -35.46 19.30
CA ILE A 21 -28.36 -35.35 20.27
C ILE A 21 -27.21 -36.25 19.80
N GLY A 22 -26.38 -35.72 18.96
CA GLY A 22 -25.19 -36.38 18.42
C GLY A 22 -24.27 -35.49 17.61
N ALA A 23 -24.41 -34.14 17.72
CA ALA A 23 -23.42 -33.25 17.18
C ALA A 23 -22.25 -33.20 18.15
N ILE A 24 -21.23 -34.05 17.93
CA ILE A 24 -19.91 -33.94 18.54
C ILE A 24 -19.39 -32.56 18.08
N ALA A 25 -19.40 -31.59 19.00
CA ALA A 25 -18.69 -30.34 18.82
C ALA A 25 -17.19 -30.67 18.78
N ALA A 26 -16.67 -30.94 17.59
CA ALA A 26 -15.25 -30.92 17.38
C ALA A 26 -14.78 -29.50 17.72
N PRO A 27 -13.82 -29.34 18.66
CA PRO A 27 -13.23 -28.02 18.87
C PRO A 27 -12.60 -27.64 17.55
N ALA A 28 -13.20 -26.63 16.89
CA ALA A 28 -12.55 -25.94 15.79
C ALA A 28 -11.29 -25.31 16.39
N VAL A 29 -10.18 -26.03 16.31
CA VAL A 29 -8.87 -25.46 16.53
C VAL A 29 -8.71 -24.43 15.40
N LEU A 30 -9.14 -23.21 15.68
CA LEU A 30 -8.73 -22.03 14.92
C LEU A 30 -7.21 -22.00 15.03
N ARG A 31 -6.56 -22.68 14.09
CA ARG A 31 -5.16 -22.42 13.83
C ARG A 31 -5.12 -20.93 13.52
N ALA A 32 -4.64 -20.15 14.47
CA ALA A 32 -4.22 -18.80 14.22
C ALA A 32 -3.18 -18.92 13.10
N ILE A 33 -3.64 -18.71 11.85
CA ILE A 33 -2.75 -18.45 10.74
C ILE A 33 -1.95 -17.27 11.24
N PRO A 34 -0.60 -17.37 11.40
CA PRO A 34 0.16 -16.20 11.73
C PRO A 34 -0.21 -15.22 10.61
N ALA A 35 -0.90 -14.15 10.97
CA ALA A 35 -0.99 -13.00 10.10
C ALA A 35 0.47 -12.60 9.89
N ASN A 36 1.09 -13.11 8.84
CA ASN A 36 2.25 -12.49 8.26
C ASN A 36 1.71 -11.11 7.92
N ALA A 37 1.83 -10.21 8.89
CA ALA A 37 1.64 -8.81 8.67
C ALA A 37 2.68 -8.49 7.61
N GLN A 38 2.21 -8.54 6.36
CA GLN A 38 3.00 -8.21 5.21
C GLN A 38 3.50 -6.82 5.52
N SER A 39 4.79 -6.72 5.83
CA SER A 39 5.39 -5.48 6.27
C SER A 39 5.08 -4.45 5.19
N ARG A 40 4.33 -3.41 5.55
CA ARG A 40 3.96 -2.33 4.63
C ARG A 40 5.22 -1.85 3.94
N VAL A 41 5.19 -1.70 2.63
CA VAL A 41 6.25 -1.07 1.87
C VAL A 41 6.20 0.43 2.15
N ILE A 42 7.30 1.02 2.60
CA ILE A 42 7.45 2.47 2.74
C ILE A 42 7.79 3.02 1.36
N LYS A 43 6.95 3.91 0.85
CA LYS A 43 7.15 4.54 -0.44
C LYS A 43 7.64 5.97 -0.27
N ILE A 44 8.76 6.29 -0.90
CA ILE A 44 9.36 7.62 -0.90
C ILE A 44 9.28 8.19 -2.32
N GLY A 45 8.64 9.34 -2.48
CA GLY A 45 8.62 10.07 -3.73
C GLY A 45 9.84 10.99 -3.83
N LEU A 46 10.48 11.05 -4.99
CA LEU A 46 11.51 12.03 -5.31
C LEU A 46 11.09 12.84 -6.55
N VAL A 47 11.07 14.15 -6.39
CA VAL A 47 10.92 15.08 -7.52
C VAL A 47 12.23 15.80 -7.75
N SER A 48 12.79 15.66 -8.96
CA SER A 48 14.07 16.23 -9.33
C SER A 48 14.04 16.72 -10.79
N PRO A 49 14.76 17.80 -11.13
CA PRO A 49 14.87 18.27 -12.49
C PRO A 49 15.90 17.46 -13.28
N ARG A 50 15.48 16.32 -13.81
CA ARG A 50 16.36 15.43 -14.58
C ARG A 50 16.55 15.90 -16.03
N THR A 51 15.66 16.76 -16.49
CA THR A 51 15.74 17.40 -17.81
C THR A 51 15.46 18.91 -17.72
N GLY A 52 15.80 19.64 -18.78
CA GLY A 52 15.62 21.08 -18.86
C GLY A 52 16.81 21.89 -18.31
N PRO A 53 16.63 23.21 -18.12
CA PRO A 53 17.73 24.11 -17.72
C PRO A 53 18.37 23.79 -16.37
N LEU A 54 17.67 23.16 -15.46
CA LEU A 54 18.15 22.80 -14.13
C LEU A 54 18.65 21.33 -14.05
N ALA A 55 18.83 20.66 -15.19
CA ALA A 55 19.19 19.23 -15.22
C ALA A 55 20.48 18.91 -14.48
N ALA A 56 21.42 19.87 -14.39
CA ALA A 56 22.65 19.70 -13.62
C ALA A 56 22.42 19.36 -12.13
N PHE A 57 21.30 19.79 -11.55
CA PHE A 57 20.93 19.46 -10.16
C PHE A 57 20.47 18.01 -10.00
N GLY A 58 19.96 17.39 -11.07
CA GLY A 58 19.51 15.99 -11.08
C GLY A 58 20.54 15.02 -11.69
N GLU A 59 21.69 15.48 -12.11
CA GLU A 59 22.70 14.66 -12.80
C GLU A 59 23.21 13.50 -11.94
N ALA A 60 23.37 13.73 -10.64
CA ALA A 60 23.85 12.70 -9.72
C ALA A 60 22.76 11.71 -9.28
N ASP A 61 21.50 11.97 -9.52
CA ASP A 61 20.39 11.16 -9.01
C ASP A 61 20.46 9.68 -9.36
N PRO A 62 20.77 9.28 -10.61
CA PRO A 62 20.83 7.86 -10.95
C PRO A 62 21.88 7.11 -10.14
N PHE A 63 23.02 7.74 -9.89
CA PHE A 63 24.07 7.15 -9.08
C PHE A 63 23.64 7.06 -7.61
N VAL A 64 23.16 8.16 -7.04
CA VAL A 64 22.74 8.24 -5.63
C VAL A 64 21.59 7.26 -5.36
N LEU A 65 20.59 7.21 -6.23
CA LEU A 65 19.47 6.28 -6.11
C LEU A 65 19.94 4.83 -6.17
N GLY A 66 20.84 4.50 -7.10
CA GLY A 66 21.40 3.15 -7.19
C GLY A 66 22.18 2.73 -5.93
N GLU A 67 22.89 3.63 -5.27
CA GLU A 67 23.56 3.33 -4.00
C GLU A 67 22.56 3.20 -2.84
N ILE A 68 21.56 4.08 -2.77
CA ILE A 68 20.51 4.00 -1.76
C ILE A 68 19.71 2.69 -1.89
N GLU A 69 19.37 2.29 -3.09
CA GLU A 69 18.66 1.01 -3.34
C GLU A 69 19.46 -0.20 -2.83
N LYS A 70 20.77 -0.21 -3.01
CA LYS A 70 21.65 -1.26 -2.47
C LYS A 70 21.61 -1.30 -0.94
N VAL A 71 21.67 -0.15 -0.30
CA VAL A 71 21.59 -0.03 1.17
C VAL A 71 20.24 -0.48 1.69
N LEU A 72 19.15 -0.08 1.00
CA LEU A 72 17.78 -0.37 1.38
C LEU A 72 17.29 -1.77 0.94
N ALA A 73 18.08 -2.52 0.17
CA ALA A 73 17.69 -3.85 -0.34
C ALA A 73 17.26 -4.83 0.77
N LYS A 74 17.84 -4.68 1.98
CA LYS A 74 17.46 -5.49 3.15
C LYS A 74 16.28 -4.92 3.93
N GLY A 75 15.76 -3.76 3.53
CA GLY A 75 14.73 -3.02 4.24
C GLY A 75 15.25 -2.30 5.48
N ILE A 76 14.35 -1.59 6.14
CA ILE A 76 14.59 -0.86 7.39
C ILE A 76 13.96 -1.64 8.55
N VAL A 77 14.72 -1.88 9.62
CA VAL A 77 14.23 -2.53 10.82
C VAL A 77 13.76 -1.48 11.83
N SER A 78 12.49 -1.53 12.21
CA SER A 78 11.92 -0.66 13.24
C SER A 78 10.92 -1.45 14.08
N GLY A 79 11.02 -1.34 15.41
CA GLY A 79 10.13 -2.04 16.34
C GLY A 79 10.12 -3.56 16.16
N GLY A 80 11.25 -4.17 15.78
CA GLY A 80 11.37 -5.61 15.52
C GLY A 80 10.72 -6.10 14.22
N LYS A 81 10.28 -5.18 13.36
CA LYS A 81 9.72 -5.47 12.03
C LYS A 81 10.61 -4.91 10.92
N THR A 82 10.70 -5.64 9.81
CA THR A 82 11.42 -5.18 8.62
C THR A 82 10.43 -4.56 7.64
N TYR A 83 10.71 -3.35 7.21
CA TYR A 83 9.93 -2.60 6.21
C TYR A 83 10.73 -2.51 4.93
N GLN A 84 10.15 -2.93 3.82
CA GLN A 84 10.75 -2.70 2.51
C GLN A 84 10.56 -1.23 2.14
N VAL A 85 11.53 -0.65 1.42
CA VAL A 85 11.48 0.73 0.97
C VAL A 85 11.49 0.75 -0.55
N GLN A 86 10.61 1.56 -1.13
CA GLN A 86 10.54 1.81 -2.56
C GLN A 86 10.70 3.30 -2.81
N ILE A 87 11.62 3.69 -3.69
CA ILE A 87 11.79 5.07 -4.12
C ILE A 87 11.15 5.21 -5.51
N ILE A 88 10.32 6.23 -5.69
CA ILE A 88 9.65 6.54 -6.95
C ILE A 88 10.10 7.93 -7.38
N ALA A 89 10.96 8.01 -8.38
CA ALA A 89 11.50 9.27 -8.88
C ALA A 89 10.73 9.78 -10.09
N LYS A 90 10.43 11.08 -10.10
CA LYS A 90 9.75 11.80 -11.17
C LYS A 90 10.54 13.02 -11.60
N ASP A 91 10.51 13.32 -12.90
CA ASP A 91 11.18 14.47 -13.49
C ASP A 91 10.27 15.69 -13.46
N SER A 92 10.71 16.76 -12.82
CA SER A 92 10.04 18.07 -12.86
C SER A 92 10.25 18.81 -14.19
N GLN A 93 11.17 18.33 -15.04
CA GLN A 93 11.53 18.98 -16.30
C GLN A 93 11.96 20.45 -16.12
N SER A 94 12.51 20.80 -14.96
CA SER A 94 12.88 22.17 -14.58
C SER A 94 11.71 23.15 -14.65
N ASN A 95 10.47 22.69 -14.43
CA ASN A 95 9.26 23.48 -14.57
C ASN A 95 8.38 23.38 -13.32
N ALA A 96 7.95 24.52 -12.79
CA ALA A 96 7.15 24.60 -11.57
C ALA A 96 5.79 23.86 -11.68
N SER A 97 5.09 24.04 -12.80
CA SER A 97 3.79 23.39 -13.02
C SER A 97 3.96 21.87 -13.12
N ARG A 98 5.00 21.41 -13.80
CA ARG A 98 5.31 19.97 -13.90
C ARG A 98 5.73 19.40 -12.53
N ALA A 99 6.51 20.17 -11.74
CA ALA A 99 6.87 19.77 -10.39
C ALA A 99 5.63 19.52 -9.51
N SER A 100 4.67 20.45 -9.55
CA SER A 100 3.38 20.32 -8.85
C SER A 100 2.57 19.11 -9.35
N GLU A 101 2.49 18.91 -10.67
CA GLU A 101 1.77 17.80 -11.28
C GLU A 101 2.35 16.43 -10.84
N VAL A 102 3.67 16.25 -10.96
CA VAL A 102 4.31 14.97 -10.58
C VAL A 102 4.28 14.73 -9.07
N ALA A 103 4.30 15.80 -8.26
CA ALA A 103 4.10 15.68 -6.82
C ALA A 103 2.70 15.17 -6.49
N SER A 104 1.66 15.73 -7.13
CA SER A 104 0.29 15.23 -7.00
C SER A 104 0.15 13.78 -7.46
N GLU A 105 0.80 13.38 -8.56
CA GLU A 105 0.81 11.98 -9.00
C GLU A 105 1.42 11.05 -7.95
N LEU A 106 2.58 11.41 -7.40
CA LEU A 106 3.25 10.63 -6.36
C LEU A 106 2.36 10.45 -5.12
N ILE A 107 1.70 11.52 -4.70
CA ILE A 107 0.85 11.53 -3.51
C ILE A 107 -0.46 10.79 -3.75
N LEU A 108 -1.21 11.16 -4.78
CA LEU A 108 -2.59 10.71 -4.97
C LEU A 108 -2.68 9.35 -5.67
N ARG A 109 -1.81 9.08 -6.64
CA ARG A 109 -1.81 7.84 -7.41
C ARG A 109 -0.87 6.78 -6.84
N ASP A 110 0.40 7.16 -6.66
CA ASP A 110 1.44 6.22 -6.22
C ASP A 110 1.39 5.97 -4.70
N LYS A 111 0.70 6.87 -3.95
CA LYS A 111 0.49 6.77 -2.49
C LYS A 111 1.80 6.70 -1.73
N VAL A 112 2.68 7.69 -1.96
CA VAL A 112 3.93 7.81 -1.22
C VAL A 112 3.68 8.22 0.24
N ASP A 113 4.53 7.74 1.13
CA ASP A 113 4.47 8.04 2.56
C ASP A 113 5.26 9.30 2.92
N LEU A 114 6.22 9.66 2.09
CA LEU A 114 7.10 10.81 2.22
C LEU A 114 7.46 11.29 0.82
N ILE A 115 7.55 12.59 0.62
CA ILE A 115 8.05 13.18 -0.63
C ILE A 115 9.31 13.99 -0.36
N THR A 116 10.24 13.95 -1.29
CA THR A 116 11.48 14.74 -1.24
C THR A 116 11.68 15.46 -2.56
N ALA A 117 12.22 16.67 -2.49
CA ALA A 117 12.60 17.45 -3.66
C ALA A 117 13.87 18.24 -3.37
N ALA A 118 14.76 18.29 -4.34
CA ALA A 118 15.99 19.04 -4.29
C ALA A 118 16.16 19.82 -5.59
N SER A 119 16.57 21.03 -5.54
CA SER A 119 16.97 21.89 -6.66
C SER A 119 16.88 23.37 -6.28
N THR A 120 15.97 24.10 -6.91
CA THR A 120 15.74 25.52 -6.69
C THR A 120 14.33 25.76 -6.13
N PRO A 121 14.08 26.91 -5.47
CA PRO A 121 12.74 27.26 -4.98
C PRO A 121 11.64 27.13 -6.02
N ASP A 122 11.93 27.43 -7.28
CA ASP A 122 10.96 27.37 -8.38
C ASP A 122 10.39 25.96 -8.62
N THR A 123 11.15 24.91 -8.29
CA THR A 123 10.73 23.54 -8.47
C THR A 123 10.46 22.81 -7.16
N THR A 124 11.04 23.24 -6.04
CA THR A 124 10.82 22.62 -4.72
C THR A 124 9.58 23.15 -4.02
N ASN A 125 9.29 24.47 -4.11
CA ASN A 125 8.10 25.04 -3.47
C ASN A 125 6.80 24.43 -3.99
N PRO A 126 6.57 24.23 -5.31
CA PRO A 126 5.35 23.58 -5.79
C PRO A 126 5.17 22.14 -5.29
N VAL A 127 6.28 21.44 -5.03
CA VAL A 127 6.23 20.09 -4.43
C VAL A 127 5.80 20.18 -2.96
N ALA A 128 6.38 21.12 -2.21
CA ALA A 128 6.04 21.35 -0.81
C ALA A 128 4.56 21.76 -0.65
N ASP A 129 4.06 22.66 -1.52
CA ASP A 129 2.65 23.07 -1.53
C ASP A 129 1.71 21.88 -1.74
N GLN A 130 2.04 20.97 -2.67
CA GLN A 130 1.24 19.75 -2.90
C GLN A 130 1.31 18.80 -1.71
N ALA A 131 2.45 18.69 -1.07
CA ALA A 131 2.62 17.84 0.11
C ALA A 131 1.83 18.39 1.30
N GLU A 132 1.85 19.71 1.52
CA GLU A 132 1.09 20.38 2.58
C GLU A 132 -0.42 20.20 2.41
N VAL A 133 -0.95 20.47 1.22
CA VAL A 133 -2.39 20.33 0.93
C VAL A 133 -2.89 18.89 1.14
N ASN A 134 -2.02 17.91 0.90
CA ASN A 134 -2.37 16.49 1.02
C ASN A 134 -1.87 15.84 2.33
N GLU A 135 -1.36 16.63 3.26
CA GLU A 135 -0.87 16.17 4.58
C GLU A 135 0.20 15.07 4.49
N VAL A 136 1.07 15.14 3.46
CA VAL A 136 2.19 14.21 3.27
C VAL A 136 3.48 14.86 3.75
N PRO A 137 4.29 14.20 4.59
CA PRO A 137 5.59 14.72 4.98
C PRO A 137 6.47 15.07 3.77
N CYS A 138 7.09 16.24 3.81
CA CYS A 138 7.94 16.72 2.73
C CYS A 138 9.31 17.16 3.27
N ILE A 139 10.38 16.77 2.56
CA ILE A 139 11.74 17.25 2.81
C ILE A 139 12.24 17.92 1.55
N THR A 140 12.54 19.20 1.63
CA THR A 140 13.12 19.97 0.52
C THR A 140 14.51 20.49 0.89
N THR A 141 15.38 20.56 -0.11
CA THR A 141 16.71 21.21 -0.02
C THR A 141 16.83 22.20 -1.17
N ASN A 142 17.24 23.42 -0.86
CA ASN A 142 17.50 24.50 -1.82
C ASN A 142 18.96 24.91 -1.76
#